data_940407b040c37f4b1151f6d478df3ba6
#
_entry.id   940407b040c37f4b1151f6d478df3ba6
#
_cell.length_a   1.000
_cell.length_b   1.000
_cell.length_c   1.000
_cell.angle_alpha   90.00
_cell.angle_beta   90.00
_cell.angle_gamma   90.00
#
_symmetry.space_group_name_H-M   'P 1'
#
loop_
_entity.id
_entity.type
_entity.pdbx_description
1 polymer ?
#
loop_
_entity_poly.entity_id
_entity_poly.type
_entity_poly.pdbx_seq_one_letter_code
_entity_poly.pdbx_strand_id
1 'polypeptide(L)'
;MEATPHHEFSALYTSEPQLTRALSAEFRHDPKATERYFSSLLGVKLGELTDVGCEKDQRVDILLEFEHKTIAIEAKIDHEISEDQLERESEVADYLMLLVLDVDDAEDYQDMVARVLTWDKTLSEFPEPRILLSDVESLRTIKVQVERVLRKTLKKMTIPDGWDLDVRRGARGMPSITIMSPELPNGDSLCGQIQVIGQKMPSSFNDVCLEYHAGTYVEETDECYPPLDSNDLPSWVTNARVLYETVLEGNPSTFDLKTNKPGTSRRPLGPLRKDLTMKYLADAPWLAQGYINWALGVRAYPKPISEIDDLANTAMRLFTAWFDALEKRSRP
;
A
#
# COMPACT_ATOMS: atom_id res chain seq x y z
N MET A 1 -14.31 2.51 41.55
CA MET A 1 -13.00 1.87 41.32
C MET A 1 -12.23 2.82 40.45
N GLU A 2 -11.24 3.49 40.99
CA GLU A 2 -10.36 4.37 40.26
C GLU A 2 -9.46 3.49 39.37
N ALA A 3 -9.43 3.81 38.07
CA ALA A 3 -8.53 3.13 37.15
C ALA A 3 -7.09 3.47 37.54
N THR A 4 -6.31 2.45 37.87
CA THR A 4 -4.87 2.59 38.09
C THR A 4 -4.25 3.23 36.86
N PRO A 5 -3.45 4.29 36.99
CA PRO A 5 -2.78 4.87 35.84
C PRO A 5 -1.86 3.81 35.20
N HIS A 6 -2.14 3.46 33.96
CA HIS A 6 -1.21 2.66 33.18
C HIS A 6 0.06 3.49 33.01
N HIS A 7 1.13 3.11 33.70
CA HIS A 7 2.45 3.59 33.39
C HIS A 7 2.80 3.07 31.99
N GLU A 8 2.81 3.96 31.01
CA GLU A 8 3.42 3.67 29.70
C GLU A 8 4.93 3.52 29.94
N PHE A 9 5.38 2.27 29.96
CA PHE A 9 6.81 2.00 29.93
C PHE A 9 7.36 2.42 28.55
N SER A 10 8.56 2.97 28.56
CA SER A 10 9.28 3.23 27.30
C SER A 10 9.48 1.92 26.54
N ALA A 11 9.30 1.94 25.21
CA ALA A 11 9.52 0.77 24.38
C ALA A 11 10.93 0.21 24.60
N LEU A 12 11.03 -1.07 24.91
CA LEU A 12 12.33 -1.75 25.08
C LEU A 12 13.05 -1.92 23.76
N TYR A 13 12.29 -2.09 22.67
CA TYR A 13 12.81 -2.30 21.32
C TYR A 13 12.37 -1.15 20.42
N THR A 14 13.30 -0.63 19.65
CA THR A 14 13.07 0.52 18.77
C THR A 14 13.34 0.21 17.29
N SER A 15 13.72 -1.03 17.00
CA SER A 15 14.00 -1.48 15.63
C SER A 15 13.79 -3.00 15.47
N GLU A 16 13.52 -3.42 14.25
CA GLU A 16 13.38 -4.83 13.86
C GLU A 16 14.65 -5.65 14.21
N PRO A 17 15.90 -5.20 13.94
CA PRO A 17 17.09 -5.93 14.35
C PRO A 17 17.24 -6.15 15.86
N GLN A 18 16.68 -5.28 16.69
CA GLN A 18 16.69 -5.51 18.14
C GLN A 18 15.73 -6.65 18.51
N LEU A 19 14.57 -6.72 17.89
CA LEU A 19 13.61 -7.79 18.11
C LEU A 19 14.09 -9.14 17.57
N THR A 20 14.72 -9.17 16.39
CA THR A 20 15.28 -10.42 15.83
C THR A 20 16.41 -10.98 16.69
N ARG A 21 17.29 -10.11 17.22
CA ARG A 21 18.31 -10.51 18.20
C ARG A 21 17.69 -11.03 19.51
N ALA A 22 16.63 -10.38 20.01
CA ALA A 22 15.94 -10.85 21.19
C ALA A 22 15.25 -12.20 20.96
N LEU A 23 14.60 -12.40 19.80
CA LEU A 23 14.01 -13.69 19.42
C LEU A 23 15.08 -14.79 19.27
N SER A 24 16.23 -14.46 18.70
CA SER A 24 17.37 -15.39 18.64
C SER A 24 17.85 -15.81 20.03
N ALA A 25 17.79 -14.89 20.99
CA ALA A 25 18.09 -15.22 22.38
C ALA A 25 17.04 -16.13 23.00
N GLU A 26 15.76 -16.02 22.62
CA GLU A 26 14.70 -16.98 23.03
C GLU A 26 14.99 -18.38 22.47
N PHE A 27 15.26 -18.49 21.17
CA PHE A 27 15.63 -19.78 20.53
C PHE A 27 16.80 -20.45 21.23
N ARG A 28 17.83 -19.69 21.56
CA ARG A 28 19.02 -20.17 22.27
C ARG A 28 18.76 -20.53 23.71
N HIS A 29 17.82 -19.85 24.38
CA HIS A 29 17.49 -20.07 25.78
C HIS A 29 16.72 -21.38 26.01
N ASP A 30 15.79 -21.70 25.09
CA ASP A 30 15.04 -22.97 25.11
C ASP A 30 15.24 -23.74 23.80
N PRO A 31 16.42 -24.40 23.64
CA PRO A 31 16.71 -25.16 22.43
C PRO A 31 15.73 -26.30 22.20
N LYS A 32 15.20 -26.90 23.27
CA LYS A 32 14.24 -28.00 23.11
C LYS A 32 12.87 -27.56 22.62
N ALA A 33 12.39 -26.39 23.03
CA ALA A 33 11.18 -25.80 22.45
C ALA A 33 11.43 -25.46 20.98
N THR A 34 12.56 -24.85 20.66
CA THR A 34 12.97 -24.50 19.31
C THR A 34 13.03 -25.73 18.38
N GLU A 35 13.69 -26.81 18.82
CA GLU A 35 13.75 -28.10 18.09
C GLU A 35 12.35 -28.67 17.81
N ARG A 36 11.49 -28.73 18.82
CA ARG A 36 10.12 -29.23 18.68
C ARG A 36 9.31 -28.38 17.71
N TYR A 37 9.37 -27.06 17.87
CA TYR A 37 8.62 -26.12 17.04
C TYR A 37 8.94 -26.28 15.57
N PHE A 38 10.21 -26.13 15.21
CA PHE A 38 10.62 -26.18 13.79
C PHE A 38 10.53 -27.60 13.20
N SER A 39 10.81 -28.65 13.95
CA SER A 39 10.60 -30.03 13.49
C SER A 39 9.14 -30.34 13.20
N SER A 40 8.23 -29.87 14.07
CA SER A 40 6.79 -30.01 13.87
C SER A 40 6.30 -29.22 12.66
N LEU A 41 6.75 -27.98 12.53
CA LEU A 41 6.34 -27.07 11.46
C LEU A 41 6.76 -27.56 10.06
N LEU A 42 7.95 -28.12 9.96
CA LEU A 42 8.49 -28.67 8.69
C LEU A 42 8.12 -30.13 8.45
N GLY A 43 7.69 -30.85 9.48
CA GLY A 43 7.41 -32.28 9.38
C GLY A 43 8.67 -33.13 9.21
N VAL A 44 9.84 -32.64 9.64
CA VAL A 44 11.14 -33.32 9.52
C VAL A 44 11.90 -33.34 10.84
N LYS A 45 12.78 -34.31 11.00
CA LYS A 45 13.66 -34.36 12.17
C LYS A 45 14.91 -33.51 11.90
N LEU A 46 15.08 -32.43 12.63
CA LEU A 46 16.19 -31.48 12.48
C LEU A 46 17.46 -31.92 13.25
N GLY A 47 17.31 -32.66 14.33
CA GLY A 47 18.38 -32.94 15.28
C GLY A 47 18.45 -31.88 16.38
N GLU A 48 19.55 -31.89 17.17
CA GLU A 48 19.79 -30.91 18.22
C GLU A 48 20.13 -29.54 17.61
N LEU A 49 19.67 -28.46 18.27
CA LEU A 49 20.07 -27.10 17.91
C LEU A 49 21.54 -26.86 18.32
N THR A 50 22.42 -26.61 17.38
CA THR A 50 23.85 -26.47 17.60
C THR A 50 24.33 -25.03 17.66
N ASP A 51 23.73 -24.13 16.89
CA ASP A 51 24.02 -22.68 16.94
C ASP A 51 22.79 -21.82 16.56
N VAL A 52 22.81 -20.60 17.06
CA VAL A 52 21.82 -19.55 16.69
C VAL A 52 22.60 -18.27 16.39
N GLY A 53 22.56 -17.84 15.16
CA GLY A 53 23.21 -16.62 14.67
C GLY A 53 22.23 -15.53 14.30
N CYS A 54 22.68 -14.28 14.37
CA CYS A 54 21.97 -13.12 13.85
C CYS A 54 22.85 -12.36 12.87
N GLU A 55 22.26 -11.85 11.80
CA GLU A 55 22.97 -11.05 10.79
C GLU A 55 24.26 -11.73 10.26
N LYS A 56 24.27 -13.09 10.27
CA LYS A 56 25.31 -13.92 9.69
C LYS A 56 25.07 -14.08 8.19
N ASP A 57 26.08 -14.55 7.48
CA ASP A 57 26.06 -14.98 6.08
C ASP A 57 25.00 -14.31 5.19
N GLN A 58 25.42 -13.36 4.38
CA GLN A 58 24.57 -12.54 3.50
C GLN A 58 23.50 -11.70 4.22
N ARG A 59 23.63 -11.47 5.53
CA ARG A 59 22.75 -10.65 6.37
C ARG A 59 21.35 -11.24 6.62
N VAL A 60 21.23 -12.57 6.66
CA VAL A 60 20.03 -13.23 7.16
C VAL A 60 19.77 -12.78 8.60
N ASP A 61 18.53 -12.40 8.91
CA ASP A 61 18.17 -11.88 10.23
C ASP A 61 18.44 -12.87 11.34
N ILE A 62 18.02 -14.15 11.15
CA ILE A 62 18.27 -15.25 12.10
C ILE A 62 18.67 -16.49 11.33
N LEU A 63 19.78 -17.13 11.74
CA LEU A 63 20.21 -18.41 11.24
C LEU A 63 20.20 -19.44 12.38
N LEU A 64 19.44 -20.52 12.21
CA LEU A 64 19.41 -21.65 13.14
C LEU A 64 20.15 -22.83 12.51
N GLU A 65 21.17 -23.34 13.22
CA GLU A 65 21.94 -24.50 12.82
C GLU A 65 21.55 -25.69 13.69
N PHE A 66 21.06 -26.76 13.06
CA PHE A 66 20.74 -28.03 13.69
C PHE A 66 21.73 -29.08 13.21
N GLU A 67 21.81 -30.22 13.89
CA GLU A 67 22.74 -31.32 13.51
C GLU A 67 22.61 -31.76 12.05
N HIS A 68 21.39 -31.64 11.47
CA HIS A 68 21.12 -32.19 10.14
C HIS A 68 20.72 -31.13 9.12
N LYS A 69 20.29 -29.97 9.54
CA LYS A 69 19.68 -28.93 8.70
C LYS A 69 19.91 -27.54 9.24
N THR A 70 19.82 -26.58 8.34
CA THR A 70 19.87 -25.16 8.66
C THR A 70 18.55 -24.46 8.28
N ILE A 71 18.15 -23.48 9.09
CA ILE A 71 16.96 -22.66 8.84
C ILE A 71 17.37 -21.19 8.86
N ALA A 72 17.10 -20.48 7.80
CA ALA A 72 17.18 -19.03 7.73
C ALA A 72 15.79 -18.44 7.99
N ILE A 73 15.73 -17.40 8.80
CA ILE A 73 14.49 -16.66 9.06
C ILE A 73 14.73 -15.19 8.72
N GLU A 74 13.98 -14.70 7.75
CA GLU A 74 13.88 -13.27 7.45
C GLU A 74 12.68 -12.70 8.16
N ALA A 75 12.87 -11.62 8.92
CA ALA A 75 11.81 -10.96 9.69
C ALA A 75 11.41 -9.65 9.01
N LYS A 76 10.09 -9.41 8.92
CA LYS A 76 9.55 -8.17 8.38
C LYS A 76 8.44 -7.63 9.27
N ILE A 77 8.67 -6.44 9.80
CA ILE A 77 7.69 -5.72 10.62
C ILE A 77 7.21 -4.46 9.90
N ASP A 78 8.12 -3.67 9.34
CA ASP A 78 7.85 -2.35 8.74
C ASP A 78 8.40 -2.17 7.32
N HIS A 79 9.22 -3.10 6.83
CA HIS A 79 9.88 -3.02 5.53
C HIS A 79 9.14 -3.86 4.49
N GLU A 80 9.28 -3.46 3.22
CA GLU A 80 8.79 -4.25 2.09
C GLU A 80 9.61 -5.55 1.98
N ILE A 81 8.94 -6.63 1.64
CA ILE A 81 9.57 -7.88 1.29
C ILE A 81 10.09 -7.73 -0.14
N SER A 82 11.32 -8.18 -0.39
CA SER A 82 11.95 -8.16 -1.72
C SER A 82 12.18 -9.57 -2.21
N GLU A 83 11.69 -9.88 -3.40
CA GLU A 83 11.93 -11.18 -4.06
C GLU A 83 13.43 -11.47 -4.20
N ASP A 84 14.20 -10.49 -4.70
CA ASP A 84 15.66 -10.60 -4.85
C ASP A 84 16.36 -10.91 -3.51
N GLN A 85 15.81 -10.44 -2.37
CA GLN A 85 16.34 -10.74 -1.05
C GLN A 85 16.03 -12.18 -0.67
N LEU A 86 14.78 -12.62 -0.82
CA LEU A 86 14.37 -13.98 -0.48
C LEU A 86 15.09 -15.03 -1.35
N GLU A 87 15.30 -14.76 -2.64
CA GLU A 87 16.09 -15.64 -3.53
C GLU A 87 17.51 -15.83 -3.00
N ARG A 88 18.21 -14.74 -2.69
CA ARG A 88 19.59 -14.81 -2.15
C ARG A 88 19.66 -15.56 -0.82
N GLU A 89 18.70 -15.34 0.05
CA GLU A 89 18.66 -15.94 1.38
C GLU A 89 18.28 -17.42 1.33
N SER A 90 17.52 -17.83 0.32
CA SER A 90 17.20 -19.25 0.09
C SER A 90 18.44 -20.11 -0.24
N GLU A 91 19.53 -19.46 -0.70
CA GLU A 91 20.79 -20.17 -0.98
C GLU A 91 21.64 -20.39 0.28
N VAL A 92 21.31 -19.73 1.40
CA VAL A 92 22.14 -19.76 2.64
C VAL A 92 21.78 -20.95 3.53
N ALA A 93 20.55 -21.44 3.48
CA ALA A 93 20.06 -22.49 4.37
C ALA A 93 19.23 -23.55 3.65
N ASP A 94 19.03 -24.70 4.29
CA ASP A 94 18.15 -25.76 3.76
C ASP A 94 16.68 -25.30 3.68
N TYR A 95 16.27 -24.40 4.58
CA TYR A 95 14.93 -23.87 4.64
C TYR A 95 14.96 -22.36 4.90
N LEU A 96 14.34 -21.58 4.04
CA LEU A 96 14.05 -20.16 4.29
C LEU A 96 12.65 -20.02 4.87
N MET A 97 12.50 -19.24 5.92
CA MET A 97 11.21 -18.86 6.52
C MET A 97 11.05 -17.35 6.57
N LEU A 98 9.82 -16.90 6.42
CA LEU A 98 9.48 -15.48 6.52
C LEU A 98 8.67 -15.25 7.79
N LEU A 99 9.18 -14.41 8.70
CA LEU A 99 8.54 -14.04 9.96
C LEU A 99 7.87 -12.67 9.85
N VAL A 100 6.55 -12.67 9.88
CA VAL A 100 5.71 -11.47 9.70
C VAL A 100 4.77 -11.26 10.90
N LEU A 101 4.13 -10.11 10.95
CA LEU A 101 3.12 -9.84 11.96
C LEU A 101 1.77 -10.50 11.63
N ASP A 102 1.39 -10.50 10.35
CA ASP A 102 0.16 -11.10 9.85
C ASP A 102 0.48 -11.95 8.62
N VAL A 103 -0.12 -13.13 8.48
CA VAL A 103 0.08 -14.01 7.32
C VAL A 103 -0.25 -13.30 6.02
N ASP A 104 -1.22 -12.39 6.04
CA ASP A 104 -1.60 -11.59 4.88
C ASP A 104 -0.45 -10.72 4.34
N ASP A 105 0.53 -10.36 5.19
CA ASP A 105 1.69 -9.57 4.75
C ASP A 105 2.66 -10.36 3.84
N ALA A 106 2.54 -11.69 3.84
CA ALA A 106 3.38 -12.61 3.08
C ALA A 106 2.61 -13.36 1.97
N GLU A 107 1.38 -12.96 1.63
CA GLU A 107 0.52 -13.69 0.68
C GLU A 107 1.21 -13.92 -0.67
N ASP A 108 1.90 -12.88 -1.19
CA ASP A 108 2.57 -12.92 -2.50
C ASP A 108 3.89 -13.71 -2.49
N TYR A 109 4.40 -14.10 -1.30
CA TYR A 109 5.73 -14.70 -1.13
C TYR A 109 5.68 -16.12 -0.57
N GLN A 110 4.48 -16.71 -0.41
CA GLN A 110 4.31 -18.04 0.20
C GLN A 110 5.02 -19.15 -0.56
N ASP A 111 5.09 -19.03 -1.87
CA ASP A 111 5.76 -20.03 -2.76
C ASP A 111 7.29 -19.90 -2.75
N MET A 112 7.84 -18.79 -2.25
CA MET A 112 9.29 -18.52 -2.19
C MET A 112 9.94 -18.98 -0.89
N VAL A 113 9.14 -19.34 0.12
CA VAL A 113 9.62 -19.72 1.46
C VAL A 113 9.08 -21.07 1.88
N ALA A 114 9.85 -21.80 2.71
CA ALA A 114 9.39 -23.08 3.22
C ALA A 114 8.16 -22.94 4.11
N ARG A 115 8.07 -21.86 4.90
CA ARG A 115 6.91 -21.53 5.74
C ARG A 115 6.88 -20.02 6.03
N VAL A 116 5.66 -19.49 6.17
CA VAL A 116 5.41 -18.19 6.76
C VAL A 116 5.12 -18.37 8.25
N LEU A 117 5.84 -17.63 9.08
CA LEU A 117 5.72 -17.57 10.53
C LEU A 117 5.03 -16.27 10.94
N THR A 118 4.31 -16.28 12.04
CA THR A 118 3.87 -15.04 12.70
C THR A 118 4.51 -14.88 14.07
N TRP A 119 4.79 -13.62 14.44
CA TRP A 119 5.34 -13.33 15.76
C TRP A 119 4.51 -13.90 16.90
N ASP A 120 3.18 -13.77 16.84
CA ASP A 120 2.26 -14.29 17.86
C ASP A 120 2.42 -15.80 18.03
N LYS A 121 2.33 -16.57 16.94
CA LYS A 121 2.48 -18.04 17.00
C LYS A 121 3.88 -18.43 17.44
N THR A 122 4.91 -17.77 16.92
CA THR A 122 6.30 -18.09 17.27
C THR A 122 6.56 -17.86 18.75
N LEU A 123 6.11 -16.72 19.29
CA LEU A 123 6.28 -16.42 20.71
C LEU A 123 5.47 -17.36 21.61
N SER A 124 4.30 -17.81 21.17
CA SER A 124 3.44 -18.73 21.94
C SER A 124 4.04 -20.13 22.14
N GLU A 125 5.07 -20.51 21.38
CA GLU A 125 5.77 -21.79 21.54
C GLU A 125 6.73 -21.81 22.76
N PHE A 126 7.00 -20.64 23.33
CA PHE A 126 7.84 -20.50 24.52
C PHE A 126 6.96 -20.24 25.76
N PRO A 127 7.15 -21.01 26.86
CA PRO A 127 6.29 -20.90 28.03
C PRO A 127 6.31 -19.54 28.72
N GLU A 128 7.46 -18.86 28.70
CA GLU A 128 7.68 -17.55 29.31
C GLU A 128 8.57 -16.68 28.41
N PRO A 129 8.07 -16.23 27.26
CA PRO A 129 8.87 -15.44 26.34
C PRO A 129 9.20 -14.07 26.97
N ARG A 130 10.44 -13.64 26.84
CA ARG A 130 10.91 -12.33 27.32
C ARG A 130 10.52 -11.19 26.38
N ILE A 131 10.10 -11.52 25.16
CA ILE A 131 9.53 -10.59 24.19
C ILE A 131 8.01 -10.72 24.29
N LEU A 132 7.33 -9.62 24.46
CA LEU A 132 5.87 -9.58 24.40
C LEU A 132 5.41 -9.22 22.98
N LEU A 133 4.27 -9.73 22.56
CA LEU A 133 3.68 -9.35 21.28
C LEU A 133 3.48 -7.83 21.20
N SER A 134 3.16 -7.17 22.30
CA SER A 134 3.05 -5.71 22.39
C SER A 134 4.37 -4.98 22.07
N ASP A 135 5.53 -5.58 22.36
CA ASP A 135 6.82 -5.00 21.98
C ASP A 135 6.98 -4.99 20.47
N VAL A 136 6.60 -6.09 19.81
CA VAL A 136 6.64 -6.21 18.35
C VAL A 136 5.64 -5.25 17.71
N GLU A 137 4.43 -5.19 18.24
CA GLU A 137 3.38 -4.30 17.75
C GLU A 137 3.72 -2.82 17.90
N SER A 138 4.52 -2.46 18.91
CA SER A 138 4.98 -1.09 19.13
C SER A 138 5.88 -0.55 18.01
N LEU A 139 6.54 -1.44 17.26
CA LEU A 139 7.36 -1.07 16.11
C LEU A 139 6.55 -0.78 14.84
N ARG A 140 5.25 -1.08 14.83
CA ARG A 140 4.42 -0.77 13.67
C ARG A 140 4.38 0.73 13.43
N THR A 141 4.92 1.17 12.31
CA THR A 141 4.70 2.54 11.90
C THR A 141 3.25 2.72 11.46
N ILE A 142 2.77 3.96 11.53
CA ILE A 142 1.43 4.31 11.03
C ILE A 142 1.31 3.97 9.54
N LYS A 143 2.40 4.03 8.78
CA LYS A 143 2.42 3.62 7.37
C LYS A 143 1.98 2.17 7.17
N VAL A 144 2.56 1.24 7.92
CA VAL A 144 2.21 -0.18 7.85
C VAL A 144 0.77 -0.42 8.28
N GLN A 145 0.32 0.25 9.35
CA GLN A 145 -1.07 0.16 9.77
C GLN A 145 -2.04 0.62 8.66
N VAL A 146 -1.74 1.74 8.01
CA VAL A 146 -2.53 2.26 6.88
C VAL A 146 -2.50 1.29 5.71
N GLU A 147 -1.32 0.79 5.33
CA GLU A 147 -1.17 -0.15 4.21
C GLU A 147 -2.01 -1.42 4.41
N ARG A 148 -2.00 -1.99 5.61
CA ARG A 148 -2.86 -3.14 5.96
C ARG A 148 -4.34 -2.84 5.84
N VAL A 149 -4.77 -1.65 6.29
CA VAL A 149 -6.16 -1.23 6.11
C VAL A 149 -6.50 -1.12 4.64
N LEU A 150 -5.61 -0.52 3.82
CA LEU A 150 -5.82 -0.42 2.37
C LEU A 150 -5.89 -1.79 1.69
N ARG A 151 -5.01 -2.75 2.05
CA ARG A 151 -5.07 -4.13 1.54
C ARG A 151 -6.39 -4.83 1.93
N LYS A 152 -6.83 -4.69 3.18
CA LYS A 152 -8.12 -5.23 3.63
C LYS A 152 -9.31 -4.59 2.90
N THR A 153 -9.25 -3.29 2.64
CA THR A 153 -10.28 -2.59 1.86
C THR A 153 -10.28 -3.09 0.42
N LEU A 154 -9.10 -3.21 -0.22
CA LEU A 154 -8.99 -3.71 -1.59
C LEU A 154 -9.59 -5.12 -1.75
N LYS A 155 -9.33 -6.04 -0.81
CA LYS A 155 -9.93 -7.40 -0.81
C LYS A 155 -11.46 -7.41 -0.73
N LYS A 156 -12.09 -6.34 -0.21
CA LYS A 156 -13.56 -6.20 -0.14
C LYS A 156 -14.17 -5.48 -1.34
N MET A 157 -13.36 -4.79 -2.13
CA MET A 157 -13.84 -4.01 -3.26
C MET A 157 -14.33 -4.94 -4.37
N THR A 158 -15.42 -4.54 -5.02
CA THR A 158 -15.86 -5.17 -6.27
C THR A 158 -15.09 -4.53 -7.41
N ILE A 159 -14.17 -5.27 -7.99
CA ILE A 159 -13.33 -4.81 -9.10
C ILE A 159 -13.95 -5.30 -10.40
N PRO A 160 -14.29 -4.42 -11.36
CA PRO A 160 -14.80 -4.84 -12.66
C PRO A 160 -13.69 -5.55 -13.48
N ASP A 161 -14.09 -6.40 -14.40
CA ASP A 161 -13.17 -7.16 -15.25
C ASP A 161 -12.23 -6.23 -16.02
N GLY A 162 -10.95 -6.58 -16.04
CA GLY A 162 -9.89 -5.86 -16.78
C GLY A 162 -9.34 -4.62 -16.07
N TRP A 163 -9.86 -4.25 -14.88
CA TRP A 163 -9.28 -3.18 -14.08
C TRP A 163 -8.08 -3.68 -13.27
N ASP A 164 -7.04 -2.86 -13.18
CA ASP A 164 -5.86 -3.12 -12.32
C ASP A 164 -5.93 -2.23 -11.06
N LEU A 165 -6.00 -2.88 -9.91
CA LEU A 165 -5.98 -2.23 -8.60
C LEU A 165 -4.92 -2.90 -7.72
N ASP A 166 -4.06 -2.06 -7.12
CA ASP A 166 -3.01 -2.56 -6.25
C ASP A 166 -2.69 -1.57 -5.12
N VAL A 167 -2.19 -2.09 -4.00
CA VAL A 167 -1.70 -1.29 -2.89
C VAL A 167 -0.21 -1.07 -3.06
N ARG A 168 0.19 0.16 -3.36
CA ARG A 168 1.59 0.55 -3.61
C ARG A 168 2.02 1.68 -2.70
N ARG A 169 3.32 1.76 -2.47
CA ARG A 169 3.94 2.93 -1.82
C ARG A 169 4.41 3.92 -2.89
N GLY A 170 3.86 5.13 -2.82
CA GLY A 170 4.25 6.23 -3.74
C GLY A 170 5.63 6.80 -3.43
N ALA A 171 6.02 7.85 -4.18
CA ALA A 171 7.35 8.47 -4.17
C ALA A 171 7.91 8.90 -2.79
N ARG A 172 7.10 8.93 -1.74
CA ARG A 172 7.52 9.24 -0.36
C ARG A 172 7.27 8.07 0.60
N GLY A 173 7.12 6.87 0.06
CA GLY A 173 6.75 5.69 0.83
C GLY A 173 5.37 5.81 1.49
N MET A 174 4.46 6.64 0.94
CA MET A 174 3.09 6.76 1.42
C MET A 174 2.24 5.70 0.76
N PRO A 175 1.53 4.85 1.52
CA PRO A 175 0.68 3.82 0.95
C PRO A 175 -0.55 4.42 0.27
N SER A 176 -0.96 3.81 -0.84
CA SER A 176 -2.15 4.18 -1.60
C SER A 176 -2.70 2.97 -2.34
N ILE A 177 -4.00 2.95 -2.61
CA ILE A 177 -4.57 2.05 -3.63
C ILE A 177 -4.46 2.79 -4.96
N THR A 178 -3.74 2.23 -5.92
CA THR A 178 -3.71 2.71 -7.31
C THR A 178 -4.85 2.04 -8.09
N ILE A 179 -5.41 2.76 -9.05
CA ILE A 179 -6.53 2.30 -9.86
C ILE A 179 -6.21 2.62 -11.31
N MET A 180 -6.33 1.63 -12.20
CA MET A 180 -6.17 1.79 -13.65
C MET A 180 -7.31 1.05 -14.35
N SER A 181 -7.99 1.74 -15.26
CA SER A 181 -9.01 1.13 -16.12
C SER A 181 -8.39 0.37 -17.28
N PRO A 182 -9.15 -0.50 -17.95
CA PRO A 182 -8.83 -0.92 -19.31
C PRO A 182 -8.69 0.28 -20.25
N GLU A 183 -8.04 0.05 -21.39
CA GLU A 183 -7.95 1.04 -22.45
C GLU A 183 -9.34 1.31 -23.08
N LEU A 184 -9.66 2.58 -23.24
CA LEU A 184 -10.86 3.05 -23.93
C LEU A 184 -10.69 2.94 -25.46
N PRO A 185 -11.78 2.93 -26.25
CA PRO A 185 -11.70 2.86 -27.70
C PRO A 185 -10.90 3.98 -28.38
N ASN A 186 -10.67 5.10 -27.70
CA ASN A 186 -9.86 6.22 -28.16
C ASN A 186 -8.38 6.12 -27.75
N GLY A 187 -7.96 5.03 -27.13
CA GLY A 187 -6.60 4.82 -26.65
C GLY A 187 -6.31 5.40 -25.25
N ASP A 188 -7.25 6.12 -24.64
CA ASP A 188 -7.09 6.64 -23.28
C ASP A 188 -7.35 5.56 -22.24
N SER A 189 -6.87 5.81 -21.01
CA SER A 189 -7.27 5.05 -19.81
C SER A 189 -7.63 6.01 -18.69
N LEU A 190 -8.53 5.59 -17.82
CA LEU A 190 -8.77 6.27 -16.55
C LEU A 190 -7.82 5.73 -15.51
N CYS A 191 -7.23 6.62 -14.74
CA CYS A 191 -6.36 6.23 -13.64
C CYS A 191 -6.56 7.12 -12.42
N GLY A 192 -6.08 6.64 -11.28
CA GLY A 192 -6.13 7.40 -10.05
C GLY A 192 -5.66 6.62 -8.86
N GLN A 193 -5.91 7.19 -7.68
CA GLN A 193 -5.50 6.56 -6.43
C GLN A 193 -6.36 7.02 -5.26
N ILE A 194 -6.45 6.16 -4.25
CA ILE A 194 -6.90 6.52 -2.90
C ILE A 194 -5.65 6.65 -2.05
N GLN A 195 -5.39 7.84 -1.51
CA GLN A 195 -4.12 8.15 -0.86
C GLN A 195 -4.31 8.91 0.45
N VAL A 196 -3.33 8.80 1.32
CA VAL A 196 -3.22 9.64 2.52
C VAL A 196 -2.96 11.08 2.09
N ILE A 197 -3.68 12.01 2.71
CA ILE A 197 -3.47 13.44 2.45
C ILE A 197 -2.20 13.97 3.11
N GLY A 198 -1.57 14.95 2.48
CA GLY A 198 -0.37 15.61 3.01
C GLY A 198 0.93 15.01 2.47
N GLN A 199 2.04 15.52 3.02
CA GLN A 199 3.39 15.16 2.58
C GLN A 199 4.13 14.24 3.58
N LYS A 200 3.56 14.09 4.77
CA LYS A 200 4.09 13.28 5.86
C LYS A 200 2.95 12.50 6.49
N MET A 201 3.26 11.31 6.97
CA MET A 201 2.31 10.52 7.77
C MET A 201 1.98 11.27 9.06
N PRO A 202 0.71 11.33 9.48
CA PRO A 202 0.33 11.82 10.80
C PRO A 202 1.02 11.03 11.93
N SER A 203 1.13 11.63 13.10
CA SER A 203 1.72 11.00 14.28
C SER A 203 0.78 10.04 14.99
N SER A 204 -0.51 10.05 14.65
CA SER A 204 -1.53 9.14 15.18
C SER A 204 -2.32 8.51 14.03
N PHE A 205 -2.62 7.23 14.14
CA PHE A 205 -3.44 6.51 13.17
C PHE A 205 -4.84 7.11 13.02
N ASN A 206 -5.42 7.59 14.12
CA ASN A 206 -6.75 8.20 14.12
C ASN A 206 -6.81 9.55 13.39
N ASP A 207 -5.65 10.20 13.18
CA ASP A 207 -5.54 11.46 12.45
C ASP A 207 -5.34 11.26 10.95
N VAL A 208 -5.24 10.00 10.50
CA VAL A 208 -5.07 9.67 9.09
C VAL A 208 -6.36 9.97 8.34
N CYS A 209 -6.25 10.85 7.35
CA CYS A 209 -7.31 11.11 6.38
C CYS A 209 -6.85 10.72 4.98
N LEU A 210 -7.78 10.18 4.19
CA LEU A 210 -7.55 9.77 2.81
C LEU A 210 -8.48 10.54 1.88
N GLU A 211 -8.06 10.68 0.64
CA GLU A 211 -8.87 11.22 -0.45
C GLU A 211 -8.62 10.38 -1.70
N TYR A 212 -9.57 10.38 -2.62
CA TYR A 212 -9.31 9.78 -3.93
C TYR A 212 -9.10 10.83 -5.02
N HIS A 213 -8.32 10.46 -6.00
CA HIS A 213 -8.15 11.15 -7.28
C HIS A 213 -8.62 10.22 -8.38
N ALA A 214 -9.36 10.75 -9.33
CA ALA A 214 -9.74 10.07 -10.55
C ALA A 214 -9.47 10.98 -11.74
N GLY A 215 -8.85 10.46 -12.78
CA GLY A 215 -8.47 11.25 -13.93
C GLY A 215 -8.23 10.41 -15.18
N THR A 216 -8.00 11.10 -16.27
CA THR A 216 -7.44 10.50 -17.49
C THR A 216 -5.94 10.31 -17.29
N TYR A 217 -5.40 9.19 -17.75
CA TYR A 217 -3.97 9.01 -17.85
C TYR A 217 -3.40 10.05 -18.83
N VAL A 218 -2.40 10.79 -18.37
CA VAL A 218 -1.74 11.83 -19.17
C VAL A 218 -0.24 11.76 -19.02
N GLU A 219 0.47 12.16 -20.07
CA GLU A 219 1.92 12.32 -20.08
C GLU A 219 2.30 13.78 -20.33
N GLU A 220 3.55 14.15 -20.08
CA GLU A 220 4.06 15.50 -20.34
C GLU A 220 4.42 15.66 -21.83
N THR A 221 3.44 15.52 -22.73
CA THR A 221 3.57 15.59 -24.20
C THR A 221 2.74 16.73 -24.77
N ASP A 222 3.05 17.14 -26.01
CA ASP A 222 2.27 18.16 -26.73
C ASP A 222 0.85 17.69 -27.05
N GLU A 223 0.61 16.39 -27.14
CA GLU A 223 -0.73 15.83 -27.33
C GLU A 223 -1.62 16.06 -26.10
N CYS A 224 -1.07 15.81 -24.91
CA CYS A 224 -1.80 16.07 -23.65
C CYS A 224 -1.83 17.56 -23.29
N TYR A 225 -0.82 18.33 -23.68
CA TYR A 225 -0.69 19.75 -23.35
C TYR A 225 -0.33 20.58 -24.60
N PRO A 226 -1.24 20.68 -25.57
CA PRO A 226 -1.00 21.47 -26.76
C PRO A 226 -0.83 22.96 -26.44
N PRO A 227 -0.10 23.73 -27.29
CA PRO A 227 -0.06 25.19 -27.18
C PRO A 227 -1.45 25.81 -27.18
N LEU A 228 -1.62 26.93 -26.45
CA LEU A 228 -2.93 27.57 -26.32
C LEU A 228 -3.53 28.09 -27.64
N ASP A 229 -2.71 28.41 -28.59
CA ASP A 229 -3.09 28.86 -29.94
C ASP A 229 -3.38 27.70 -30.90
N SER A 230 -3.09 26.46 -30.49
CA SER A 230 -3.52 25.26 -31.23
C SER A 230 -5.04 25.08 -31.17
N ASN A 231 -5.59 24.48 -32.23
CA ASN A 231 -6.96 24.01 -32.28
C ASN A 231 -7.10 22.56 -31.77
N ASP A 232 -6.01 21.92 -31.37
CA ASP A 232 -6.03 20.56 -30.87
C ASP A 232 -6.68 20.51 -29.47
N LEU A 233 -7.69 19.67 -29.37
CA LEU A 233 -8.40 19.48 -28.11
C LEU A 233 -7.83 18.25 -27.40
N PRO A 234 -7.19 18.41 -26.23
CA PRO A 234 -6.68 17.25 -25.49
C PRO A 234 -7.79 16.28 -25.11
N SER A 235 -7.52 14.98 -25.21
CA SER A 235 -8.50 13.93 -24.87
C SER A 235 -9.05 14.05 -23.45
N TRP A 236 -8.19 14.41 -22.48
CA TRP A 236 -8.60 14.61 -21.09
C TRP A 236 -9.66 15.72 -20.91
N VAL A 237 -9.70 16.72 -21.81
CA VAL A 237 -10.75 17.74 -21.79
C VAL A 237 -12.09 17.12 -22.20
N THR A 238 -12.08 16.31 -23.26
CA THR A 238 -13.28 15.58 -23.71
C THR A 238 -13.78 14.63 -22.62
N ASN A 239 -12.87 13.89 -22.03
CA ASN A 239 -13.20 12.94 -20.95
C ASN A 239 -13.78 13.66 -19.72
N ALA A 240 -13.19 14.81 -19.33
CA ALA A 240 -13.69 15.63 -18.24
C ALA A 240 -15.10 16.19 -18.54
N ARG A 241 -15.40 16.59 -19.79
CA ARG A 241 -16.74 17.02 -20.18
C ARG A 241 -17.77 15.90 -20.07
N VAL A 242 -17.42 14.68 -20.52
CA VAL A 242 -18.29 13.52 -20.35
C VAL A 242 -18.58 13.25 -18.89
N LEU A 243 -17.56 13.30 -18.04
CA LEU A 243 -17.75 13.17 -16.59
C LEU A 243 -18.76 14.20 -16.07
N TYR A 244 -18.54 15.48 -16.38
CA TYR A 244 -19.37 16.57 -15.88
C TYR A 244 -20.81 16.48 -16.37
N GLU A 245 -21.00 16.32 -17.67
CA GLU A 245 -22.32 16.38 -18.31
C GLU A 245 -23.15 15.11 -18.05
N THR A 246 -22.51 13.93 -18.03
CA THR A 246 -23.22 12.65 -18.02
C THR A 246 -23.24 11.98 -16.65
N VAL A 247 -22.11 11.96 -15.94
CA VAL A 247 -21.98 11.22 -14.68
C VAL A 247 -22.38 12.09 -13.50
N LEU A 248 -21.94 13.34 -13.51
CA LEU A 248 -22.21 14.27 -12.43
C LEU A 248 -23.50 15.08 -12.65
N GLU A 249 -24.01 15.10 -13.88
CA GLU A 249 -25.17 15.91 -14.26
C GLU A 249 -25.08 17.36 -13.72
N GLY A 250 -23.83 17.90 -13.74
CA GLY A 250 -23.51 19.21 -13.17
C GLY A 250 -23.44 19.27 -11.65
N ASN A 251 -23.62 18.15 -10.93
CA ASN A 251 -23.59 18.11 -9.47
C ASN A 251 -22.41 17.32 -8.89
N PRO A 252 -21.29 17.97 -8.59
CA PRO A 252 -20.11 17.31 -8.03
C PRO A 252 -20.32 16.73 -6.62
N SER A 253 -21.34 17.19 -5.88
CA SER A 253 -21.61 16.69 -4.52
C SER A 253 -22.02 15.22 -4.48
N THR A 254 -22.46 14.64 -5.62
CA THR A 254 -22.82 13.23 -5.74
C THR A 254 -21.66 12.28 -5.38
N PHE A 255 -20.42 12.73 -5.57
CA PHE A 255 -19.19 11.96 -5.32
C PHE A 255 -18.22 12.69 -4.37
N ASP A 256 -18.71 13.59 -3.55
CA ASP A 256 -17.91 14.37 -2.59
C ASP A 256 -16.70 15.11 -3.23
N LEU A 257 -16.86 15.60 -4.47
CA LEU A 257 -15.77 16.21 -5.22
C LEU A 257 -15.49 17.65 -4.78
N LYS A 258 -14.22 18.01 -4.74
CA LYS A 258 -13.78 19.39 -4.50
C LYS A 258 -14.12 20.28 -5.68
N THR A 259 -14.71 21.44 -5.40
CA THR A 259 -15.12 22.43 -6.39
C THR A 259 -14.16 23.61 -6.48
N ASN A 260 -12.89 23.39 -6.19
CA ASN A 260 -11.88 24.45 -6.21
C ASN A 260 -11.41 24.73 -7.64
N LYS A 261 -11.05 25.98 -7.91
CA LYS A 261 -10.35 26.35 -9.15
C LYS A 261 -9.01 25.62 -9.22
N PRO A 262 -8.57 25.21 -10.43
CA PRO A 262 -7.26 24.60 -10.60
C PRO A 262 -6.18 25.52 -10.05
N GLY A 263 -5.38 25.01 -9.12
CA GLY A 263 -4.22 25.71 -8.60
C GLY A 263 -3.12 25.81 -9.65
N THR A 264 -2.24 26.80 -9.50
CA THR A 264 -0.98 26.86 -10.25
C THR A 264 0.01 25.85 -9.66
N SER A 265 0.37 24.83 -10.43
CA SER A 265 1.50 23.97 -10.10
C SER A 265 2.80 24.74 -10.34
N ARG A 266 3.83 24.48 -9.51
CA ARG A 266 5.20 24.98 -9.75
C ARG A 266 5.92 24.18 -10.86
N ARG A 267 5.33 23.12 -11.37
CA ARG A 267 5.85 22.33 -12.50
C ARG A 267 5.69 23.11 -13.79
N PRO A 268 6.56 22.90 -14.79
CA PRO A 268 6.57 23.67 -16.05
C PRO A 268 5.20 23.72 -16.75
N LEU A 269 4.49 22.60 -16.82
CA LEU A 269 3.17 22.50 -17.47
C LEU A 269 1.99 22.98 -16.59
N GLY A 270 2.22 23.36 -15.35
CA GLY A 270 1.16 23.83 -14.45
C GLY A 270 0.38 25.06 -14.93
N PRO A 271 1.07 26.11 -15.44
CA PRO A 271 0.39 27.26 -16.05
C PRO A 271 -0.41 26.87 -17.28
N LEU A 272 0.17 26.11 -18.22
CA LEU A 272 -0.50 25.68 -19.44
C LEU A 272 -1.75 24.84 -19.15
N ARG A 273 -1.68 23.88 -18.20
CA ARG A 273 -2.84 23.12 -17.74
C ARG A 273 -3.96 24.05 -17.25
N LYS A 274 -3.60 25.06 -16.45
CA LYS A 274 -4.58 26.01 -15.93
C LYS A 274 -5.25 26.78 -17.08
N ASP A 275 -4.47 27.25 -18.03
CA ASP A 275 -4.97 28.04 -19.16
C ASP A 275 -5.84 27.19 -20.09
N LEU A 276 -5.45 25.94 -20.37
CA LEU A 276 -6.27 24.97 -21.12
C LEU A 276 -7.58 24.65 -20.36
N THR A 277 -7.53 24.50 -19.03
CA THR A 277 -8.73 24.30 -18.23
C THR A 277 -9.66 25.52 -18.30
N MET A 278 -9.13 26.71 -18.21
CA MET A 278 -9.92 27.93 -18.34
C MET A 278 -10.49 28.12 -19.75
N LYS A 279 -9.75 27.72 -20.77
CA LYS A 279 -10.20 27.79 -22.18
C LYS A 279 -11.36 26.82 -22.46
N TYR A 280 -11.29 25.61 -21.94
CA TYR A 280 -12.19 24.52 -22.35
C TYR A 280 -13.16 24.03 -21.28
N LEU A 281 -12.89 24.29 -19.98
CA LEU A 281 -13.65 23.79 -18.84
C LEU A 281 -14.00 24.94 -17.83
N ALA A 282 -14.20 26.16 -18.32
CA ALA A 282 -14.44 27.33 -17.46
C ALA A 282 -15.72 27.21 -16.61
N ASP A 283 -16.71 26.51 -17.11
CA ASP A 283 -17.99 26.20 -16.45
C ASP A 283 -17.87 25.12 -15.36
N ALA A 284 -16.78 24.33 -15.39
CA ALA A 284 -16.49 23.29 -14.42
C ALA A 284 -15.04 23.41 -13.90
N PRO A 285 -14.65 24.47 -13.21
CA PRO A 285 -13.25 24.78 -12.85
C PRO A 285 -12.62 23.83 -11.83
N TRP A 286 -13.42 22.99 -11.18
CA TRP A 286 -12.97 21.94 -10.28
C TRP A 286 -12.46 20.68 -11.02
N LEU A 287 -12.74 20.55 -12.31
CA LEU A 287 -12.12 19.53 -13.16
C LEU A 287 -10.66 19.92 -13.49
N ALA A 288 -9.89 19.00 -13.99
CA ALA A 288 -8.44 19.13 -14.25
C ALA A 288 -7.61 19.38 -12.97
N GLN A 289 -8.00 18.77 -11.88
CA GLN A 289 -7.20 18.60 -10.68
C GLN A 289 -6.34 17.33 -10.77
N GLY A 290 -5.48 17.10 -9.80
CA GLY A 290 -4.62 15.92 -9.76
C GLY A 290 -3.24 16.17 -10.37
N TYR A 291 -2.68 15.15 -10.98
CA TYR A 291 -1.30 15.16 -11.47
C TYR A 291 -1.23 15.52 -12.96
N ILE A 292 -0.22 16.30 -13.35
CA ILE A 292 -0.02 16.69 -14.74
C ILE A 292 0.73 15.65 -15.59
N ASN A 293 1.20 14.59 -14.97
CA ASN A 293 1.95 13.53 -15.61
C ASN A 293 1.46 12.13 -15.19
N TRP A 294 0.19 12.01 -14.82
CA TRP A 294 -0.41 10.72 -14.48
C TRP A 294 -1.94 10.81 -14.53
N ALA A 295 -2.61 11.25 -13.44
CA ALA A 295 -4.07 11.27 -13.31
C ALA A 295 -4.56 12.71 -13.29
N LEU A 296 -5.15 13.15 -14.39
CA LEU A 296 -5.71 14.50 -14.53
C LEU A 296 -7.24 14.43 -14.60
N GLY A 297 -7.91 14.94 -13.59
CA GLY A 297 -9.37 14.86 -13.52
C GLY A 297 -9.96 15.53 -12.29
N VAL A 298 -10.45 14.77 -11.35
CA VAL A 298 -11.15 15.24 -10.15
C VAL A 298 -10.49 14.77 -8.87
N ARG A 299 -10.84 15.41 -7.76
CA ARG A 299 -10.32 15.12 -6.44
C ARG A 299 -11.43 15.21 -5.41
N ALA A 300 -11.55 14.20 -4.56
CA ALA A 300 -12.55 14.17 -3.51
C ALA A 300 -12.18 14.98 -2.27
N TYR A 301 -13.14 15.27 -1.42
CA TYR A 301 -12.88 15.76 -0.07
C TYR A 301 -12.24 14.63 0.77
N PRO A 302 -11.32 14.99 1.70
CA PRO A 302 -10.73 14.01 2.60
C PRO A 302 -11.77 13.38 3.53
N LYS A 303 -11.58 12.09 3.81
CA LYS A 303 -12.33 11.36 4.84
C LYS A 303 -11.36 10.69 5.83
N PRO A 304 -11.75 10.50 7.09
CA PRO A 304 -10.93 9.76 8.06
C PRO A 304 -10.75 8.30 7.62
N ILE A 305 -9.67 7.68 8.04
CA ILE A 305 -9.35 6.29 7.68
C ILE A 305 -10.44 5.29 8.10
N SER A 306 -11.20 5.59 9.14
CA SER A 306 -12.35 4.79 9.56
C SER A 306 -13.47 4.71 8.51
N GLU A 307 -13.51 5.62 7.53
CA GLU A 307 -14.48 5.65 6.43
C GLU A 307 -13.88 5.16 5.10
N ILE A 308 -12.76 4.46 5.13
CA ILE A 308 -12.03 4.07 3.91
C ILE A 308 -12.85 3.17 2.99
N ASP A 309 -13.63 2.23 3.53
CA ASP A 309 -14.46 1.33 2.72
C ASP A 309 -15.53 2.12 1.94
N ASP A 310 -16.15 3.15 2.55
CA ASP A 310 -17.10 4.04 1.87
C ASP A 310 -16.42 4.92 0.82
N LEU A 311 -15.24 5.48 1.17
CA LEU A 311 -14.44 6.26 0.23
C LEU A 311 -14.04 5.44 -1.00
N ALA A 312 -13.60 4.20 -0.80
CA ALA A 312 -13.19 3.28 -1.86
C ALA A 312 -14.37 2.90 -2.77
N ASN A 313 -15.51 2.58 -2.19
CA ASN A 313 -16.73 2.29 -2.94
C ASN A 313 -17.21 3.50 -3.75
N THR A 314 -17.11 4.71 -3.16
CA THR A 314 -17.48 5.95 -3.86
C THR A 314 -16.53 6.22 -5.02
N ALA A 315 -15.22 6.01 -4.84
CA ALA A 315 -14.24 6.13 -5.91
C ALA A 315 -14.54 5.15 -7.06
N MET A 316 -14.75 3.86 -6.76
CA MET A 316 -15.03 2.87 -7.80
C MET A 316 -16.33 3.14 -8.55
N ARG A 317 -17.38 3.59 -7.86
CA ARG A 317 -18.62 4.01 -8.53
C ARG A 317 -18.39 5.15 -9.51
N LEU A 318 -17.56 6.15 -9.14
CA LEU A 318 -17.20 7.24 -10.03
C LEU A 318 -16.43 6.72 -11.25
N PHE A 319 -15.37 5.93 -11.02
CA PHE A 319 -14.56 5.38 -12.09
C PHE A 319 -15.38 4.55 -13.07
N THR A 320 -16.20 3.61 -12.57
CA THR A 320 -17.03 2.74 -13.40
C THR A 320 -18.07 3.55 -14.21
N ALA A 321 -18.77 4.48 -13.55
CA ALA A 321 -19.74 5.30 -14.25
C ALA A 321 -19.10 6.20 -15.32
N TRP A 322 -17.91 6.71 -15.04
CA TRP A 322 -17.16 7.54 -16.00
C TRP A 322 -16.65 6.71 -17.18
N PHE A 323 -16.09 5.55 -16.92
CA PHE A 323 -15.64 4.62 -17.95
C PHE A 323 -16.79 4.19 -18.86
N ASP A 324 -17.90 3.77 -18.30
CA ASP A 324 -19.12 3.36 -19.04
C ASP A 324 -19.67 4.49 -19.92
N ALA A 325 -19.64 5.72 -19.42
CA ALA A 325 -20.10 6.89 -20.19
C ALA A 325 -19.17 7.19 -21.38
N LEU A 326 -17.87 7.06 -21.21
CA LEU A 326 -16.88 7.22 -22.26
C LEU A 326 -16.98 6.11 -23.31
N GLU A 327 -17.13 4.86 -22.88
CA GLU A 327 -17.30 3.72 -23.77
C GLU A 327 -18.57 3.85 -24.63
N LYS A 328 -19.70 4.26 -24.03
CA LYS A 328 -20.95 4.50 -24.75
C LYS A 328 -20.82 5.60 -25.81
N ARG A 329 -20.10 6.68 -25.50
CA ARG A 329 -19.87 7.79 -26.44
C ARG A 329 -18.98 7.41 -27.63
N SER A 330 -18.10 6.44 -27.46
CA SER A 330 -17.19 5.97 -28.50
C SER A 330 -17.79 4.92 -29.44
N ARG A 331 -18.97 4.38 -29.11
CA ARG A 331 -19.71 3.45 -29.99
C ARG A 331 -20.44 4.28 -31.05
N PRO A 332 -20.31 3.94 -32.35
CA PRO A 332 -20.92 4.68 -33.47
C PRO A 332 -22.45 4.61 -33.43
#